data_70ffea5844b16773507c8316f4f476f2
#
_entry.id   70ffea5844b16773507c8316f4f476f2
#
_cell.length_a   1.000
_cell.length_b   1.000
_cell.length_c   1.000
_cell.angle_alpha   90.00
_cell.angle_beta   90.00
_cell.angle_gamma   90.00
#
_symmetry.space_group_name_H-M   'P 1'
#
loop_
_entity.id
_entity.type
_entity.pdbx_description
1 polymer ?
#
loop_
_entity_poly.entity_id
_entity_poly.type
_entity_poly.pdbx_seq_one_letter_code
_entity_poly.pdbx_strand_id
1 'polypeptide(L)'
;ADCSDARVVSSDSTGSLSVLSLGEASLNVVSQWKAHDFEAWISAFSYWDTQLLYSGGDDCKLKGWDLRMGPSTPTFTSKRHSMGVCSIHSNPHREHVLATGSYDENVLLWDGRNMRQPLSETAVGGGVWRLKWHPTQEHLLLAACMHNDYHILHCKQAMDEGNEGPCPILASYILHNSLSYGADWSWLPLSSPPPSSPQEPAPACVEFTEPGGHLRIQYESPTASFDTSLEDDSGRYIPDHSPPPEKSTQPCPAPLPGLGDDSASMSCLLATCSFYDHMLHVWRWDWSPEEAETGSGTAETEPSPSS
;
A
#
# COMPACT_ATOMS: atom_id res chain seq x y z
N ALA A 1 19.80 6.36 21.45
CA ALA A 1 18.43 6.38 21.99
C ALA A 1 18.36 5.32 23.07
N ASP A 2 17.95 5.73 24.26
CA ASP A 2 17.79 4.82 25.39
C ASP A 2 16.54 3.96 25.13
N CYS A 3 16.70 2.63 25.09
CA CYS A 3 15.60 1.70 24.81
C CYS A 3 14.49 1.72 25.88
N SER A 4 14.69 2.42 26.98
CA SER A 4 13.75 2.49 28.10
C SER A 4 12.41 3.19 27.78
N ASP A 5 12.34 3.96 26.70
CA ASP A 5 11.15 4.69 26.26
C ASP A 5 10.45 4.11 25.02
N ALA A 6 10.89 2.93 24.55
CA ALA A 6 10.25 2.29 23.40
C ALA A 6 8.83 1.85 23.73
N ARG A 7 7.89 2.21 22.87
CA ARG A 7 6.48 1.82 22.99
C ARG A 7 6.01 1.07 21.76
N VAL A 8 5.04 0.22 21.98
CA VAL A 8 4.30 -0.49 20.94
C VAL A 8 2.82 -0.14 21.09
N VAL A 9 2.13 0.08 19.99
CA VAL A 9 0.68 0.15 19.94
C VAL A 9 0.15 -1.07 19.22
N SER A 10 -0.91 -1.66 19.76
CA SER A 10 -1.59 -2.81 19.19
C SER A 10 -3.08 -2.56 19.13
N SER A 11 -3.71 -3.10 18.10
CA SER A 11 -5.17 -3.14 17.92
C SER A 11 -5.64 -4.59 17.96
N ASP A 12 -6.88 -4.83 18.34
CA ASP A 12 -7.44 -6.17 18.46
C ASP A 12 -8.84 -6.32 17.85
N SER A 13 -9.28 -7.57 17.71
CA SER A 13 -10.59 -7.92 17.15
C SER A 13 -11.77 -7.52 18.04
N THR A 14 -11.54 -7.11 19.28
CA THR A 14 -12.60 -6.53 20.13
C THR A 14 -12.79 -5.03 19.85
N GLY A 15 -11.95 -4.42 19.01
CA GLY A 15 -11.95 -2.98 18.71
C GLY A 15 -11.22 -2.16 19.77
N SER A 16 -10.38 -2.80 20.58
CA SER A 16 -9.59 -2.14 21.60
C SER A 16 -8.19 -1.82 21.10
N LEU A 17 -7.60 -0.78 21.65
CA LEU A 17 -6.19 -0.42 21.47
C LEU A 17 -5.46 -0.60 22.79
N SER A 18 -4.20 -1.04 22.69
CA SER A 18 -3.29 -1.15 23.82
C SER A 18 -1.97 -0.45 23.52
N VAL A 19 -1.52 0.38 24.42
CA VAL A 19 -0.16 0.94 24.39
C VAL A 19 0.67 0.19 25.42
N LEU A 20 1.80 -0.34 24.95
CA LEU A 20 2.73 -1.12 25.75
C LEU A 20 4.08 -0.41 25.82
N SER A 21 4.74 -0.47 26.96
CA SER A 21 6.14 -0.09 27.12
C SER A 21 7.05 -1.31 27.09
N LEU A 22 8.21 -1.15 26.48
CA LEU A 22 9.23 -2.19 26.45
C LEU A 22 10.06 -2.07 27.75
N GLY A 23 10.01 -3.11 28.59
CA GLY A 23 10.91 -3.30 29.72
C GLY A 23 12.10 -4.19 29.35
N GLU A 24 13.00 -4.44 30.30
CA GLU A 24 14.20 -5.26 30.05
C GLU A 24 13.89 -6.68 29.56
N ALA A 25 12.82 -7.28 30.03
CA ALA A 25 12.42 -8.65 29.65
C ALA A 25 10.90 -8.82 29.55
N SER A 26 10.13 -7.74 29.42
CA SER A 26 8.67 -7.78 29.41
C SER A 26 8.07 -6.64 28.64
N LEU A 27 6.86 -6.85 28.10
CA LEU A 27 5.99 -5.81 27.60
C LEU A 27 4.94 -5.50 28.67
N ASN A 28 4.88 -4.25 29.11
CA ASN A 28 3.95 -3.81 30.13
C ASN A 28 2.84 -2.96 29.51
N VAL A 29 1.59 -3.29 29.76
CA VAL A 29 0.46 -2.48 29.30
C VAL A 29 0.45 -1.15 30.06
N VAL A 30 0.60 -0.06 29.32
CA VAL A 30 0.55 1.31 29.86
C VAL A 30 -0.88 1.83 29.88
N SER A 31 -1.62 1.57 28.79
CA SER A 31 -3.03 1.93 28.68
C SER A 31 -3.75 1.01 27.71
N GLN A 32 -5.04 0.79 27.96
CA GLN A 32 -5.93 0.03 27.08
C GLN A 32 -7.32 0.67 27.11
N TRP A 33 -7.96 0.76 25.94
CA TRP A 33 -9.32 1.31 25.83
C TRP A 33 -10.06 0.78 24.60
N LYS A 34 -11.37 0.82 24.66
CA LYS A 34 -12.25 0.53 23.54
C LYS A 34 -12.22 1.72 22.57
N ALA A 35 -11.64 1.53 21.40
CA ALA A 35 -11.47 2.58 20.39
C ALA A 35 -12.54 2.51 19.30
N HIS A 36 -12.93 1.32 18.87
CA HIS A 36 -13.86 1.07 17.77
C HIS A 36 -15.03 0.19 18.20
N ASP A 37 -16.15 0.33 17.49
CA ASP A 37 -17.37 -0.46 17.78
C ASP A 37 -17.23 -1.92 17.34
N PHE A 38 -16.41 -2.17 16.30
CA PHE A 38 -16.05 -3.46 15.73
C PHE A 38 -14.54 -3.67 15.80
N GLU A 39 -14.00 -4.61 15.01
CA GLU A 39 -12.57 -4.92 14.96
C GLU A 39 -11.74 -3.66 14.67
N ALA A 40 -10.69 -3.43 15.42
CA ALA A 40 -9.68 -2.43 15.13
C ALA A 40 -8.59 -3.05 14.25
N TRP A 41 -8.59 -2.71 12.96
CA TRP A 41 -7.70 -3.30 11.96
C TRP A 41 -6.29 -2.76 12.02
N ILE A 42 -6.14 -1.48 12.38
CA ILE A 42 -4.86 -0.80 12.37
C ILE A 42 -4.75 0.19 13.52
N SER A 43 -3.56 0.26 14.08
CA SER A 43 -3.12 1.33 14.97
C SER A 43 -1.69 1.75 14.62
N ALA A 44 -1.42 3.05 14.60
CA ALA A 44 -0.11 3.59 14.24
C ALA A 44 0.18 4.85 15.04
N PHE A 45 1.43 4.97 15.53
CA PHE A 45 1.91 6.24 16.06
C PHE A 45 2.10 7.26 14.93
N SER A 46 1.95 8.53 15.25
CA SER A 46 2.50 9.58 14.42
C SER A 46 4.01 9.43 14.37
N TYR A 47 4.60 9.54 13.17
CA TYR A 47 6.05 9.46 13.01
C TYR A 47 6.77 10.60 13.75
N TRP A 48 6.15 11.78 13.84
CA TRP A 48 6.75 13.01 14.36
C TRP A 48 6.47 13.27 15.83
N ASP A 49 5.36 12.75 16.36
CA ASP A 49 4.98 12.87 17.77
C ASP A 49 4.40 11.56 18.28
N THR A 50 5.20 10.82 19.04
CA THR A 50 4.80 9.53 19.61
C THR A 50 3.77 9.61 20.73
N GLN A 51 3.32 10.81 21.10
CA GLN A 51 2.15 10.99 21.96
C GLN A 51 0.84 10.98 21.15
N LEU A 52 0.93 11.17 19.84
CA LEU A 52 -0.20 11.07 18.92
C LEU A 52 -0.24 9.71 18.26
N LEU A 53 -1.40 9.11 18.19
CA LEU A 53 -1.63 7.90 17.43
C LEU A 53 -2.95 7.95 16.66
N TYR A 54 -3.04 7.11 15.67
CA TYR A 54 -4.21 6.96 14.81
C TYR A 54 -4.69 5.51 14.84
N SER A 55 -5.98 5.31 14.63
CA SER A 55 -6.56 3.97 14.52
C SER A 55 -7.65 3.93 13.46
N GLY A 56 -7.78 2.78 12.83
CA GLY A 56 -8.82 2.45 11.88
C GLY A 56 -9.49 1.13 12.24
N GLY A 57 -10.76 1.00 11.93
CA GLY A 57 -11.51 -0.21 12.26
C GLY A 57 -12.60 -0.52 11.24
N ASP A 58 -13.24 -1.67 11.44
CA ASP A 58 -14.34 -2.15 10.62
C ASP A 58 -15.61 -1.29 10.74
N ASP A 59 -15.67 -0.43 11.77
CA ASP A 59 -16.70 0.60 11.93
C ASP A 59 -16.56 1.77 10.95
N CYS A 60 -15.69 1.65 9.92
CA CYS A 60 -15.41 2.63 8.87
C CYS A 60 -14.88 3.97 9.40
N LYS A 61 -14.35 3.99 10.61
CA LYS A 61 -13.88 5.23 11.25
C LYS A 61 -12.35 5.27 11.30
N LEU A 62 -11.82 6.44 10.95
CA LEU A 62 -10.46 6.84 11.26
C LEU A 62 -10.51 7.75 12.50
N LYS A 63 -9.74 7.42 13.53
CA LYS A 63 -9.70 8.19 14.79
C LYS A 63 -8.28 8.58 15.14
N GLY A 64 -8.13 9.77 15.75
CA GLY A 64 -6.88 10.23 16.32
C GLY A 64 -6.98 10.31 17.84
N TRP A 65 -5.86 10.10 18.51
CA TRP A 65 -5.74 10.04 19.96
C TRP A 65 -4.50 10.80 20.42
N ASP A 66 -4.62 11.54 21.52
CA ASP A 66 -3.51 12.19 22.21
C ASP A 66 -3.35 11.53 23.59
N LEU A 67 -2.24 10.82 23.78
CA LEU A 67 -1.97 10.08 25.00
C LEU A 67 -1.78 10.99 26.22
N ARG A 68 -1.43 12.26 26.00
CA ARG A 68 -1.30 13.28 27.07
C ARG A 68 -2.66 13.63 27.69
N MET A 69 -3.72 13.56 26.89
CA MET A 69 -5.08 13.87 27.33
C MET A 69 -5.82 12.65 27.88
N GLY A 70 -5.20 11.48 27.78
CA GLY A 70 -5.81 10.18 28.11
C GLY A 70 -6.67 9.64 26.95
N PRO A 71 -6.82 8.32 26.88
CA PRO A 71 -7.43 7.65 25.73
C PRO A 71 -8.97 7.59 25.76
N SER A 72 -9.63 8.30 26.66
CA SER A 72 -11.09 8.24 26.82
C SER A 72 -11.87 8.82 25.66
N THR A 73 -11.28 9.80 24.94
CA THR A 73 -11.96 10.50 23.86
C THR A 73 -11.00 10.73 22.70
N PRO A 74 -11.39 10.39 21.46
CA PRO A 74 -10.56 10.71 20.29
C PRO A 74 -10.46 12.22 20.06
N THR A 75 -9.31 12.69 19.60
CA THR A 75 -9.11 14.10 19.22
C THR A 75 -9.90 14.47 17.96
N PHE A 76 -10.10 13.49 17.08
CA PHE A 76 -11.01 13.58 15.94
C PHE A 76 -11.56 12.18 15.56
N THR A 77 -12.66 12.20 14.81
CA THR A 77 -13.23 11.02 14.17
C THR A 77 -13.63 11.40 12.75
N SER A 78 -13.04 10.75 11.76
CA SER A 78 -13.43 10.86 10.35
C SER A 78 -14.25 9.64 9.92
N LYS A 79 -15.27 9.89 9.10
CA LYS A 79 -16.14 8.88 8.46
C LYS A 79 -16.07 9.01 6.92
N ARG A 80 -14.94 9.45 6.41
CA ARG A 80 -14.76 9.65 4.94
C ARG A 80 -14.65 8.32 4.22
N HIS A 81 -14.02 7.33 4.83
CA HIS A 81 -14.04 5.96 4.35
C HIS A 81 -15.45 5.36 4.51
N SER A 82 -15.90 4.67 3.48
CA SER A 82 -17.22 4.01 3.46
C SER A 82 -17.17 2.55 3.93
N MET A 83 -15.97 1.99 4.08
CA MET A 83 -15.71 0.63 4.57
C MET A 83 -14.56 0.64 5.59
N GLY A 84 -14.22 -0.55 6.11
CA GLY A 84 -13.20 -0.72 7.15
C GLY A 84 -11.85 -0.10 6.78
N VAL A 85 -11.25 0.64 7.71
CA VAL A 85 -9.95 1.30 7.54
C VAL A 85 -8.85 0.33 7.96
N CYS A 86 -8.03 -0.11 6.98
CA CYS A 86 -7.09 -1.22 7.16
C CYS A 86 -5.63 -0.78 7.24
N SER A 87 -5.29 0.39 6.74
CA SER A 87 -3.91 0.86 6.72
C SER A 87 -3.81 2.34 7.05
N ILE A 88 -2.78 2.68 7.82
CA ILE A 88 -2.44 4.06 8.21
C ILE A 88 -0.93 4.19 8.19
N HIS A 89 -0.40 5.20 7.53
CA HIS A 89 1.04 5.45 7.55
C HIS A 89 1.34 6.95 7.51
N SER A 90 1.97 7.48 8.56
CA SER A 90 2.48 8.86 8.58
C SER A 90 3.66 8.99 7.63
N ASN A 91 3.74 10.10 6.90
CA ASN A 91 4.88 10.37 6.03
C ASN A 91 6.15 10.64 6.89
N PRO A 92 7.26 9.92 6.64
CA PRO A 92 8.48 10.10 7.42
C PRO A 92 9.28 11.35 7.04
N HIS A 93 8.96 12.01 5.93
CA HIS A 93 9.67 13.17 5.40
C HIS A 93 8.87 14.48 5.55
N ARG A 94 7.54 14.38 5.61
CA ARG A 94 6.64 15.52 5.67
C ARG A 94 5.80 15.45 6.94
N GLU A 95 6.12 16.29 7.89
CA GLU A 95 5.30 16.48 9.08
C GLU A 95 3.86 16.79 8.67
N HIS A 96 2.91 16.28 9.40
CA HIS A 96 1.47 16.43 9.19
C HIS A 96 0.87 15.68 7.99
N VAL A 97 1.63 15.02 7.13
CA VAL A 97 1.08 14.21 6.05
C VAL A 97 0.82 12.77 6.53
N LEU A 98 -0.40 12.31 6.34
CA LEU A 98 -0.87 10.98 6.70
C LEU A 98 -1.57 10.33 5.51
N ALA A 99 -1.29 9.06 5.26
CA ALA A 99 -2.02 8.24 4.28
C ALA A 99 -2.88 7.21 5.01
N THR A 100 -4.11 7.00 4.52
CA THR A 100 -5.00 5.94 4.98
C THR A 100 -5.54 5.14 3.83
N GLY A 101 -5.75 3.85 4.05
CA GLY A 101 -6.32 2.92 3.08
C GLY A 101 -7.44 2.10 3.70
N SER A 102 -8.42 1.75 2.87
CA SER A 102 -9.63 1.08 3.31
C SER A 102 -10.08 0.00 2.31
N TYR A 103 -10.97 -0.87 2.76
CA TYR A 103 -11.72 -1.79 1.90
C TYR A 103 -12.59 -1.09 0.84
N ASP A 104 -12.87 0.21 0.99
CA ASP A 104 -13.59 1.03 0.00
C ASP A 104 -12.78 1.35 -1.25
N GLU A 105 -11.60 0.69 -1.39
CA GLU A 105 -10.70 0.80 -2.55
C GLU A 105 -10.03 2.17 -2.71
N ASN A 106 -10.10 3.02 -1.67
CA ASN A 106 -9.53 4.35 -1.72
C ASN A 106 -8.31 4.50 -0.82
N VAL A 107 -7.33 5.23 -1.35
CA VAL A 107 -6.24 5.84 -0.59
C VAL A 107 -6.59 7.30 -0.36
N LEU A 108 -6.66 7.72 0.90
CA LEU A 108 -6.85 9.12 1.28
C LEU A 108 -5.56 9.70 1.85
N LEU A 109 -5.20 10.89 1.39
CA LEU A 109 -4.13 11.68 1.99
C LEU A 109 -4.74 12.78 2.88
N TRP A 110 -4.10 13.04 3.99
CA TRP A 110 -4.58 13.97 5.00
C TRP A 110 -3.51 14.95 5.43
N ASP A 111 -3.96 16.17 5.78
CA ASP A 111 -3.20 17.07 6.64
C ASP A 111 -3.63 16.83 8.10
N GLY A 112 -2.72 16.33 8.93
CA GLY A 112 -2.97 16.04 10.35
C GLY A 112 -3.43 17.24 11.17
N ARG A 113 -3.22 18.46 10.68
CA ARG A 113 -3.72 19.70 11.28
C ARG A 113 -5.20 19.97 10.96
N ASN A 114 -5.71 19.33 9.88
CA ASN A 114 -7.08 19.51 9.43
C ASN A 114 -7.68 18.19 8.88
N MET A 115 -8.14 17.34 9.77
CA MET A 115 -8.71 16.03 9.45
C MET A 115 -10.19 16.08 9.00
N ARG A 116 -10.71 17.25 8.58
CA ARG A 116 -12.11 17.41 8.12
C ARG A 116 -12.29 16.94 6.69
N GLN A 117 -11.29 17.21 5.84
CA GLN A 117 -11.27 16.80 4.44
C GLN A 117 -9.90 16.23 4.10
N PRO A 118 -9.81 15.18 3.27
CA PRO A 118 -8.53 14.72 2.76
C PRO A 118 -7.95 15.73 1.78
N LEU A 119 -6.63 15.72 1.64
CA LEU A 119 -5.90 16.45 0.59
C LEU A 119 -6.15 15.83 -0.79
N SER A 120 -6.33 14.52 -0.83
CA SER A 120 -6.56 13.77 -2.06
C SER A 120 -7.31 12.48 -1.74
N GLU A 121 -8.12 12.04 -2.70
CA GLU A 121 -8.80 10.75 -2.71
C GLU A 121 -8.45 10.04 -4.01
N THR A 122 -7.85 8.85 -3.91
CA THR A 122 -7.38 8.07 -5.06
C THR A 122 -7.99 6.68 -5.01
N ALA A 123 -8.84 6.37 -6.00
CA ALA A 123 -9.37 5.03 -6.20
C ALA A 123 -8.28 4.14 -6.83
N VAL A 124 -7.96 3.04 -6.16
CA VAL A 124 -6.93 2.08 -6.61
C VAL A 124 -7.53 0.74 -7.06
N GLY A 125 -8.86 0.61 -7.07
CA GLY A 125 -9.61 -0.52 -7.64
C GLY A 125 -9.52 -1.83 -6.85
N GLY A 126 -9.02 -1.79 -5.63
CA GLY A 126 -8.99 -2.92 -4.71
C GLY A 126 -8.79 -2.47 -3.27
N GLY A 127 -9.28 -3.23 -2.30
CA GLY A 127 -9.18 -2.91 -0.88
C GLY A 127 -7.73 -2.67 -0.44
N VAL A 128 -7.46 -1.53 0.17
CA VAL A 128 -6.10 -1.09 0.49
C VAL A 128 -5.66 -1.69 1.82
N TRP A 129 -4.90 -2.77 1.75
CA TRP A 129 -4.47 -3.50 2.95
C TRP A 129 -3.18 -2.98 3.56
N ARG A 130 -2.25 -2.45 2.73
CA ARG A 130 -0.97 -1.91 3.21
C ARG A 130 -0.58 -0.67 2.45
N LEU A 131 -0.13 0.34 3.19
CA LEU A 131 0.47 1.55 2.67
C LEU A 131 1.88 1.72 3.24
N LYS A 132 2.84 2.08 2.40
CA LYS A 132 4.23 2.33 2.78
C LYS A 132 4.80 3.51 2.03
N TRP A 133 5.11 4.58 2.75
CA TRP A 133 5.88 5.68 2.19
C TRP A 133 7.29 5.24 1.85
N HIS A 134 7.83 5.79 0.76
CA HIS A 134 9.20 5.48 0.35
C HIS A 134 10.22 5.98 1.39
N PRO A 135 11.32 5.22 1.64
CA PRO A 135 12.28 5.58 2.69
C PRO A 135 13.02 6.89 2.47
N THR A 136 13.22 7.33 1.21
CA THR A 136 14.00 8.53 0.87
C THR A 136 13.27 9.52 -0.03
N GLN A 137 12.15 9.13 -0.66
CA GLN A 137 11.37 9.98 -1.57
C GLN A 137 10.03 10.32 -0.94
N GLU A 138 9.87 11.58 -0.55
CA GLU A 138 8.72 12.04 0.23
C GLU A 138 7.35 11.90 -0.46
N HIS A 139 7.35 11.85 -1.80
CA HIS A 139 6.12 11.84 -2.60
C HIS A 139 5.70 10.45 -3.09
N LEU A 140 6.49 9.41 -2.84
CA LEU A 140 6.20 8.06 -3.32
C LEU A 140 5.53 7.20 -2.25
N LEU A 141 4.40 6.62 -2.61
CA LEU A 141 3.60 5.77 -1.73
C LEU A 141 3.30 4.43 -2.41
N LEU A 142 3.71 3.33 -1.77
CA LEU A 142 3.39 1.97 -2.19
C LEU A 142 2.08 1.53 -1.53
N ALA A 143 1.18 0.95 -2.31
CA ALA A 143 -0.10 0.41 -1.87
C ALA A 143 -0.24 -1.05 -2.29
N ALA A 144 -0.64 -1.92 -1.36
CA ALA A 144 -1.10 -3.28 -1.63
C ALA A 144 -2.63 -3.26 -1.67
N CYS A 145 -3.21 -3.60 -2.82
CA CYS A 145 -4.60 -3.33 -3.16
C CYS A 145 -5.42 -4.62 -3.36
N MET A 146 -5.24 -5.61 -2.50
CA MET A 146 -5.97 -6.88 -2.48
C MET A 146 -6.16 -7.49 -3.89
N HIS A 147 -7.35 -7.32 -4.48
CA HIS A 147 -7.71 -7.88 -5.78
C HIS A 147 -7.10 -7.13 -6.97
N ASN A 148 -6.56 -5.94 -6.75
CA ASN A 148 -5.97 -5.09 -7.79
C ASN A 148 -4.47 -4.87 -7.60
N ASP A 149 -3.76 -5.92 -7.16
CA ASP A 149 -2.30 -5.98 -7.15
C ASP A 149 -1.61 -4.89 -6.29
N TYR A 150 -0.46 -4.38 -6.74
CA TYR A 150 0.34 -3.37 -6.03
C TYR A 150 0.54 -2.16 -6.91
N HIS A 151 0.42 -0.97 -6.31
CA HIS A 151 0.57 0.28 -7.01
C HIS A 151 1.58 1.20 -6.32
N ILE A 152 2.32 1.96 -7.11
CA ILE A 152 3.16 3.06 -6.66
C ILE A 152 2.49 4.36 -7.07
N LEU A 153 2.12 5.18 -6.08
CA LEU A 153 1.42 6.45 -6.26
C LEU A 153 2.39 7.61 -6.13
N HIS A 154 2.18 8.67 -6.92
CA HIS A 154 2.93 9.93 -6.84
C HIS A 154 2.08 11.02 -6.20
N CYS A 155 2.37 11.36 -4.96
CA CYS A 155 1.55 12.21 -4.12
C CYS A 155 1.93 13.70 -4.15
N LYS A 156 2.88 14.11 -5.01
CA LYS A 156 3.45 15.48 -5.03
C LYS A 156 2.38 16.56 -5.20
N GLN A 157 1.49 16.41 -6.19
CA GLN A 157 0.48 17.43 -6.47
C GLN A 157 -0.47 17.66 -5.30
N ALA A 158 -0.88 16.59 -4.62
CA ALA A 158 -1.75 16.68 -3.45
C ALA A 158 -1.04 17.30 -2.24
N MET A 159 0.27 17.05 -2.09
CA MET A 159 1.05 17.50 -0.93
C MET A 159 1.57 18.92 -1.07
N ASP A 160 2.02 19.33 -2.26
CA ASP A 160 2.70 20.60 -2.49
C ASP A 160 1.80 21.65 -3.15
N GLU A 161 0.93 21.23 -4.06
CA GLU A 161 0.15 22.15 -4.90
C GLU A 161 -1.29 22.31 -4.39
N GLY A 162 -1.69 21.51 -3.39
CA GLY A 162 -3.06 21.53 -2.85
C GLY A 162 -4.11 21.11 -3.89
N ASN A 163 -3.69 20.30 -4.86
CA ASN A 163 -4.59 19.75 -5.85
C ASN A 163 -5.40 18.60 -5.22
N GLU A 164 -6.70 18.78 -5.10
CA GLU A 164 -7.62 17.77 -4.53
C GLU A 164 -7.83 16.55 -5.46
N GLY A 165 -7.20 16.52 -6.63
CA GLY A 165 -7.28 15.40 -7.58
C GLY A 165 -6.61 14.13 -7.08
N PRO A 166 -6.88 12.98 -7.76
CA PRO A 166 -6.27 11.71 -7.40
C PRO A 166 -4.76 11.72 -7.64
N CYS A 167 -4.02 11.00 -6.82
CA CYS A 167 -2.59 10.78 -7.02
C CYS A 167 -2.35 9.87 -8.23
N PRO A 168 -1.51 10.26 -9.21
CA PRO A 168 -1.17 9.40 -10.33
C PRO A 168 -0.54 8.07 -9.88
N ILE A 169 -0.92 6.98 -10.54
CA ILE A 169 -0.26 5.68 -10.41
C ILE A 169 0.92 5.64 -11.38
N LEU A 170 2.14 5.58 -10.85
CA LEU A 170 3.37 5.54 -11.66
C LEU A 170 3.68 4.12 -12.16
N ALA A 171 3.41 3.11 -11.34
CA ALA A 171 3.71 1.73 -11.67
C ALA A 171 2.74 0.78 -10.96
N SER A 172 2.52 -0.39 -11.58
CA SER A 172 1.75 -1.48 -11.01
C SER A 172 2.53 -2.78 -11.14
N TYR A 173 2.56 -3.57 -10.06
CA TYR A 173 3.15 -4.90 -10.05
C TYR A 173 2.05 -5.94 -9.96
N ILE A 174 1.85 -6.72 -11.03
CA ILE A 174 0.67 -7.57 -11.27
C ILE A 174 1.00 -9.07 -11.37
N LEU A 175 2.16 -9.51 -10.86
CA LEU A 175 2.62 -10.89 -11.04
C LEU A 175 2.22 -11.84 -9.91
N HIS A 176 1.46 -11.36 -8.92
CA HIS A 176 0.85 -12.22 -7.91
C HIS A 176 -0.47 -12.82 -8.42
N ASN A 177 -0.75 -14.07 -8.02
CA ASN A 177 -1.96 -14.77 -8.41
C ASN A 177 -3.01 -14.83 -7.30
N SER A 178 -2.81 -14.05 -6.24
CA SER A 178 -3.65 -14.03 -5.04
C SER A 178 -3.74 -12.63 -4.45
N LEU A 179 -4.51 -12.49 -3.37
CA LEU A 179 -4.73 -11.20 -2.71
C LEU A 179 -3.43 -10.54 -2.26
N SER A 180 -3.24 -9.31 -2.66
CA SER A 180 -2.06 -8.49 -2.38
C SER A 180 -2.17 -7.87 -0.99
N TYR A 181 -1.43 -8.40 -0.01
CA TYR A 181 -1.51 -7.99 1.39
C TYR A 181 -0.27 -7.28 1.90
N GLY A 182 0.90 -7.88 1.74
CA GLY A 182 2.14 -7.33 2.28
C GLY A 182 2.95 -6.59 1.23
N ALA A 183 3.46 -5.43 1.59
CA ALA A 183 4.37 -4.65 0.75
C ALA A 183 5.31 -3.82 1.60
N ASP A 184 6.57 -3.75 1.21
CA ASP A 184 7.53 -2.82 1.81
C ASP A 184 8.65 -2.47 0.84
N TRP A 185 9.31 -1.34 1.09
CA TRP A 185 10.49 -0.88 0.39
C TRP A 185 11.76 -1.41 1.04
N SER A 186 12.78 -1.68 0.24
CA SER A 186 14.14 -1.85 0.79
C SER A 186 14.67 -0.50 1.28
N TRP A 187 15.23 -0.51 2.48
CA TRP A 187 15.95 0.64 3.04
C TRP A 187 17.42 0.69 2.61
N LEU A 188 17.88 -0.36 1.93
CA LEU A 188 19.24 -0.41 1.44
C LEU A 188 19.34 0.32 0.11
N PRO A 189 20.29 1.25 -0.04
CA PRO A 189 20.55 1.85 -1.34
C PRO A 189 21.01 0.77 -2.31
N LEU A 190 20.36 0.67 -3.47
CA LEU A 190 20.89 -0.10 -4.57
C LEU A 190 22.06 0.70 -5.15
N SER A 191 23.27 0.20 -4.94
CA SER A 191 24.44 0.71 -5.65
C SER A 191 24.18 0.49 -7.14
N SER A 192 24.24 1.56 -7.95
CA SER A 192 24.27 1.40 -9.39
C SER A 192 25.38 0.41 -9.72
N PRO A 193 25.15 -0.59 -10.60
CA PRO A 193 26.25 -1.46 -11.00
C PRO A 193 27.38 -0.59 -11.50
N PRO A 194 28.66 -0.93 -11.19
CA PRO A 194 29.78 -0.17 -11.71
C PRO A 194 29.66 -0.09 -13.24
N PRO A 195 30.02 1.03 -13.88
CA PRO A 195 29.96 1.16 -15.33
C PRO A 195 30.66 -0.05 -15.94
N SER A 196 29.90 -0.81 -16.71
CA SER A 196 30.30 -2.09 -17.27
C SER A 196 31.59 -1.94 -18.06
N SER A 197 32.64 -2.64 -17.68
CA SER A 197 33.65 -3.11 -18.60
C SER A 197 33.00 -3.92 -19.72
N PRO A 198 33.55 -4.00 -20.94
CA PRO A 198 32.85 -4.40 -22.15
C PRO A 198 32.22 -5.78 -22.05
N GLN A 199 30.95 -5.78 -22.23
CA GLN A 199 29.98 -6.84 -22.56
C GLN A 199 30.47 -8.30 -22.54
N GLU A 200 30.17 -8.98 -21.46
CA GLU A 200 29.72 -10.35 -21.57
C GLU A 200 28.21 -10.33 -21.97
N PRO A 201 27.75 -11.26 -22.81
CA PRO A 201 26.36 -11.27 -23.25
C PRO A 201 25.44 -11.38 -22.03
N ALA A 202 24.42 -10.52 -21.99
CA ALA A 202 23.41 -10.54 -20.95
C ALA A 202 22.96 -11.96 -20.66
N PRO A 203 22.84 -12.39 -19.39
CA PRO A 203 22.23 -13.67 -19.08
C PRO A 203 20.84 -13.66 -19.69
N ALA A 204 20.58 -14.68 -20.52
CA ALA A 204 19.30 -14.90 -21.15
C ALA A 204 18.20 -14.71 -20.10
N CYS A 205 17.17 -13.94 -20.43
CA CYS A 205 15.92 -13.92 -19.67
C CYS A 205 15.59 -15.36 -19.31
N VAL A 206 15.51 -15.67 -18.03
CA VAL A 206 15.01 -16.97 -17.61
C VAL A 206 13.54 -16.99 -18.02
N GLU A 207 13.26 -17.61 -19.16
CA GLU A 207 11.90 -17.99 -19.50
C GLU A 207 11.48 -18.98 -18.42
N PHE A 208 10.59 -18.56 -17.54
CA PHE A 208 9.85 -19.48 -16.70
C PHE A 208 8.95 -20.30 -17.62
N THR A 209 9.43 -21.45 -18.06
CA THR A 209 8.56 -22.50 -18.58
C THR A 209 7.70 -22.95 -17.39
N GLU A 210 6.40 -22.67 -17.46
CA GLU A 210 5.44 -23.19 -16.50
C GLU A 210 5.61 -24.71 -16.39
N PRO A 211 5.91 -25.25 -15.20
CA PRO A 211 5.70 -26.67 -14.99
C PRO A 211 4.19 -26.87 -14.98
N GLY A 212 3.65 -27.55 -15.98
CA GLY A 212 2.25 -27.93 -16.07
C GLY A 212 1.82 -28.74 -14.84
N GLY A 213 1.29 -28.06 -13.86
CA GLY A 213 0.70 -28.62 -12.66
C GLY A 213 -0.32 -27.63 -12.13
N HIS A 214 -1.60 -27.91 -12.34
CA HIS A 214 -2.67 -27.18 -11.67
C HIS A 214 -2.52 -27.37 -10.17
N LEU A 215 -2.05 -26.33 -9.45
CA LEU A 215 -2.07 -26.30 -8.01
C LEU A 215 -3.54 -26.13 -7.58
N ARG A 216 -4.12 -27.22 -7.09
CA ARG A 216 -5.44 -27.21 -6.48
C ARG A 216 -5.25 -26.75 -5.04
N ILE A 217 -5.55 -25.49 -4.73
CA ILE A 217 -5.52 -24.97 -3.35
C ILE A 217 -6.81 -25.42 -2.68
N GLN A 218 -6.70 -26.29 -1.69
CA GLN A 218 -7.80 -26.63 -0.79
C GLN A 218 -7.66 -25.70 0.41
N TYR A 219 -8.59 -24.74 0.54
CA TYR A 219 -8.61 -23.80 1.65
C TYR A 219 -9.65 -24.25 2.69
N GLU A 220 -9.20 -24.53 3.88
CA GLU A 220 -10.04 -24.68 5.06
C GLU A 220 -9.77 -23.49 5.99
N SER A 221 -10.66 -22.49 5.98
CA SER A 221 -10.65 -21.43 6.98
C SER A 221 -11.57 -21.81 8.14
N PRO A 222 -11.06 -21.89 9.36
CA PRO A 222 -11.90 -22.22 10.53
C PRO A 222 -12.86 -21.09 10.92
N THR A 223 -12.78 -19.90 10.33
CA THR A 223 -13.50 -18.71 10.81
C THR A 223 -14.24 -17.91 9.72
N ALA A 224 -14.16 -18.30 8.45
CA ALA A 224 -14.84 -17.58 7.37
C ALA A 224 -16.08 -18.37 6.92
N SER A 225 -17.22 -18.07 7.51
CA SER A 225 -18.51 -18.37 6.87
C SER A 225 -18.83 -17.26 5.88
N PHE A 226 -18.25 -17.32 4.69
CA PHE A 226 -18.74 -16.55 3.56
C PHE A 226 -19.82 -17.36 2.89
N ASP A 227 -21.05 -16.85 2.95
CA ASP A 227 -22.15 -17.32 2.14
C ASP A 227 -21.90 -16.86 0.70
N THR A 228 -21.07 -17.63 -0.01
CA THR A 228 -20.85 -17.40 -1.44
C THR A 228 -21.78 -18.33 -2.18
N SER A 229 -22.71 -17.77 -2.92
CA SER A 229 -23.63 -18.46 -3.85
C SER A 229 -22.91 -19.25 -4.97
N LEU A 230 -21.61 -19.51 -4.82
CA LEU A 230 -20.71 -20.18 -5.76
C LEU A 230 -20.08 -21.46 -5.17
N GLU A 231 -20.51 -21.90 -4.00
CA GLU A 231 -20.08 -23.20 -3.44
C GLU A 231 -20.96 -24.32 -4.03
N ASP A 232 -20.30 -25.37 -4.52
CA ASP A 232 -20.99 -26.63 -4.77
C ASP A 232 -21.34 -27.30 -3.43
N ASP A 233 -22.26 -28.27 -3.44
CA ASP A 233 -22.68 -29.01 -2.25
C ASP A 233 -21.55 -29.75 -1.51
N SER A 234 -20.31 -29.68 -2.01
CA SER A 234 -19.10 -30.28 -1.42
C SER A 234 -18.14 -29.23 -0.83
N GLY A 235 -18.49 -27.94 -0.83
CA GLY A 235 -17.64 -26.87 -0.30
C GLY A 235 -16.38 -26.60 -1.12
N ARG A 236 -16.39 -26.92 -2.41
CA ARG A 236 -15.27 -26.67 -3.32
C ARG A 236 -15.54 -25.42 -4.15
N TYR A 237 -14.58 -24.49 -4.14
CA TYR A 237 -14.56 -23.41 -5.11
C TYR A 237 -14.36 -23.98 -6.51
N ILE A 238 -15.33 -23.77 -7.39
CA ILE A 238 -15.22 -24.08 -8.83
C ILE A 238 -14.89 -22.77 -9.53
N PRO A 239 -13.66 -22.57 -10.02
CA PRO A 239 -13.36 -21.38 -10.81
C PRO A 239 -14.24 -21.38 -12.07
N ASP A 240 -14.85 -20.25 -12.35
CA ASP A 240 -15.53 -20.03 -13.61
C ASP A 240 -14.56 -20.30 -14.77
N HIS A 241 -14.96 -21.19 -15.68
CA HIS A 241 -14.16 -21.60 -16.83
C HIS A 241 -14.13 -20.57 -17.97
N SER A 242 -14.47 -19.33 -17.68
CA SER A 242 -14.21 -18.24 -18.60
C SER A 242 -12.70 -18.03 -18.68
N PRO A 243 -12.06 -18.20 -19.87
CA PRO A 243 -10.64 -17.90 -19.99
C PRO A 243 -10.45 -16.43 -19.55
N PRO A 244 -9.43 -16.14 -18.71
CA PRO A 244 -9.13 -14.77 -18.37
C PRO A 244 -8.91 -13.99 -19.67
N PRO A 245 -9.34 -12.72 -19.74
CA PRO A 245 -9.04 -11.89 -20.89
C PRO A 245 -7.51 -11.92 -21.09
N GLU A 246 -7.09 -12.21 -22.31
CA GLU A 246 -5.66 -12.25 -22.66
C GLU A 246 -5.06 -10.90 -22.19
N LYS A 247 -4.28 -10.97 -21.11
CA LYS A 247 -3.52 -9.81 -20.65
C LYS A 247 -2.52 -9.52 -21.78
N SER A 248 -2.73 -8.42 -22.49
CA SER A 248 -1.78 -7.98 -23.51
C SER A 248 -0.45 -7.75 -22.80
N THR A 249 0.51 -8.60 -23.07
CA THR A 249 1.90 -8.40 -22.71
C THR A 249 2.40 -7.25 -23.56
N GLN A 250 2.27 -6.03 -23.06
CA GLN A 250 3.02 -4.93 -23.62
C GLN A 250 4.49 -5.13 -23.25
N PRO A 251 5.39 -5.28 -24.21
CA PRO A 251 6.80 -5.39 -23.91
C PRO A 251 7.26 -4.07 -23.29
N CYS A 252 8.01 -4.15 -22.19
CA CYS A 252 8.73 -2.99 -21.66
C CYS A 252 9.47 -2.28 -22.77
N PRO A 253 9.30 -0.97 -22.96
CA PRO A 253 10.09 -0.23 -23.93
C PRO A 253 11.57 -0.34 -23.55
N ALA A 254 12.37 -0.69 -24.55
CA ALA A 254 13.83 -0.72 -24.40
C ALA A 254 14.35 0.68 -24.08
N PRO A 255 15.36 0.81 -23.21
CA PRO A 255 15.94 2.11 -22.90
C PRO A 255 16.62 2.69 -24.14
N LEU A 256 16.24 3.91 -24.49
CA LEU A 256 16.91 4.69 -25.54
C LEU A 256 18.30 5.11 -25.04
N PRO A 257 19.35 5.06 -25.88
CA PRO A 257 20.69 5.46 -25.49
C PRO A 257 20.86 6.99 -25.55
N GLY A 258 21.26 7.57 -24.45
CA GLY A 258 22.13 8.72 -24.35
C GLY A 258 21.51 10.10 -24.44
N LEU A 259 21.53 10.78 -23.32
CA LEU A 259 22.06 12.16 -23.18
C LEU A 259 22.20 12.42 -21.68
N GLY A 260 23.42 12.74 -21.24
CA GLY A 260 23.68 13.03 -19.83
C GLY A 260 23.08 14.36 -19.46
N ASP A 261 22.43 14.35 -18.31
CA ASP A 261 22.38 15.45 -17.37
C ASP A 261 21.79 14.96 -16.04
N ASP A 262 22.10 15.67 -14.96
CA ASP A 262 21.95 15.31 -13.55
C ASP A 262 20.52 15.09 -13.00
N SER A 263 19.63 14.43 -13.70
CA SER A 263 18.39 13.87 -13.14
C SER A 263 18.68 12.45 -12.65
N ALA A 264 18.98 12.31 -11.37
CA ALA A 264 19.36 11.03 -10.78
C ALA A 264 18.19 10.03 -10.88
N SER A 265 18.27 9.13 -11.86
CA SER A 265 17.42 7.94 -11.89
C SER A 265 17.66 7.13 -10.62
N MET A 266 16.58 6.69 -9.99
CA MET A 266 16.62 5.94 -8.74
C MET A 266 16.18 4.52 -8.99
N SER A 267 16.93 3.57 -8.40
CA SER A 267 16.53 2.16 -8.38
C SER A 267 16.11 1.77 -6.99
N CYS A 268 14.94 1.14 -6.87
CA CYS A 268 14.39 0.66 -5.61
C CYS A 268 14.19 -0.85 -5.66
N LEU A 269 14.44 -1.53 -4.54
CA LEU A 269 13.99 -2.89 -4.32
C LEU A 269 12.73 -2.86 -3.48
N LEU A 270 11.77 -3.68 -3.87
CA LEU A 270 10.50 -3.87 -3.18
C LEU A 270 10.30 -5.35 -2.88
N ALA A 271 9.68 -5.61 -1.73
CA ALA A 271 9.18 -6.93 -1.39
C ALA A 271 7.66 -6.87 -1.31
N THR A 272 7.01 -7.81 -1.99
CA THR A 272 5.54 -7.92 -2.01
C THR A 272 5.14 -9.36 -1.72
N CYS A 273 4.06 -9.56 -0.95
CA CYS A 273 3.58 -10.90 -0.66
C CYS A 273 2.06 -10.99 -0.76
N SER A 274 1.62 -12.10 -1.34
CA SER A 274 0.22 -12.46 -1.50
C SER A 274 -0.21 -13.54 -0.51
N PHE A 275 -1.52 -13.58 -0.21
CA PHE A 275 -2.03 -14.29 0.94
C PHE A 275 -2.24 -15.80 0.69
N TYR A 276 -3.07 -16.20 -0.28
CA TYR A 276 -3.47 -17.60 -0.42
C TYR A 276 -2.44 -18.48 -1.13
N ASP A 277 -1.62 -17.92 -2.00
CA ASP A 277 -0.54 -18.64 -2.68
C ASP A 277 0.78 -18.62 -1.88
N HIS A 278 0.82 -17.88 -0.76
CA HIS A 278 1.98 -17.76 0.14
C HIS A 278 3.26 -17.31 -0.59
N MET A 279 3.13 -16.51 -1.64
CA MET A 279 4.26 -16.06 -2.45
C MET A 279 4.86 -14.76 -1.91
N LEU A 280 6.18 -14.71 -1.90
CA LEU A 280 6.98 -13.52 -1.66
C LEU A 280 7.76 -13.22 -2.93
N HIS A 281 7.52 -12.05 -3.51
CA HIS A 281 8.28 -11.56 -4.64
C HIS A 281 9.20 -10.43 -4.20
N VAL A 282 10.42 -10.43 -4.71
CA VAL A 282 11.35 -9.30 -4.59
C VAL A 282 11.63 -8.81 -6.00
N TRP A 283 11.38 -7.54 -6.23
CA TRP A 283 11.50 -6.95 -7.56
C TRP A 283 12.13 -5.58 -7.51
N ARG A 284 12.67 -5.14 -8.64
CA ARG A 284 13.31 -3.85 -8.81
C ARG A 284 12.41 -2.94 -9.61
N TRP A 285 12.32 -1.69 -9.18
CA TRP A 285 11.68 -0.61 -9.90
C TRP A 285 12.69 0.52 -10.10
N ASP A 286 12.84 0.92 -11.35
CA ASP A 286 13.67 2.05 -11.76
C ASP A 286 12.76 3.24 -12.05
N TRP A 287 13.07 4.37 -11.49
CA TRP A 287 12.26 5.58 -11.60
C TRP A 287 13.14 6.80 -11.89
N SER A 288 12.61 7.72 -12.74
CA SER A 288 13.17 9.04 -12.95
C SER A 288 12.12 10.12 -12.75
N PRO A 289 12.46 11.27 -12.13
CA PRO A 289 11.51 12.36 -11.89
C PRO A 289 10.86 12.92 -13.17
N GLU A 290 11.54 12.85 -14.32
CA GLU A 290 11.04 13.36 -15.59
C GLU A 290 9.84 12.57 -16.15
N GLU A 291 9.71 11.29 -15.82
CA GLU A 291 8.57 10.47 -16.23
C GLU A 291 7.27 10.85 -15.52
N ALA A 292 7.36 11.47 -14.35
CA ALA A 292 6.21 11.90 -13.59
C ALA A 292 5.52 13.16 -14.15
N GLU A 293 6.23 13.99 -14.90
CA GLU A 293 5.69 15.24 -15.49
C GLU A 293 5.03 15.02 -16.86
N THR A 294 5.32 13.93 -17.55
CA THR A 294 4.81 13.64 -18.90
C THR A 294 3.50 12.85 -18.93
N GLY A 295 2.94 12.47 -17.79
CA GLY A 295 1.71 11.67 -17.64
C GLY A 295 0.40 12.36 -18.04
N SER A 296 0.42 13.57 -18.65
CA SER A 296 -0.76 14.17 -19.28
C SER A 296 -0.91 13.65 -20.71
N GLY A 297 -1.26 12.36 -20.87
CA GLY A 297 -1.61 11.76 -22.15
C GLY A 297 -2.81 12.46 -22.75
N THR A 298 -2.58 13.15 -23.86
CA THR A 298 -3.59 13.71 -24.75
C THR A 298 -4.58 12.63 -25.18
N ALA A 299 -5.84 12.77 -24.77
CA ALA A 299 -6.94 12.05 -25.36
C ALA A 299 -7.04 12.50 -26.84
N GLU A 300 -6.66 11.62 -27.77
CA GLU A 300 -6.97 11.80 -29.17
C GLU A 300 -8.49 11.69 -29.36
N THR A 301 -9.11 12.79 -29.71
CA THR A 301 -10.49 12.85 -30.19
C THR A 301 -10.53 12.26 -31.59
N GLU A 302 -11.16 11.09 -31.74
CA GLU A 302 -11.49 10.57 -33.05
C GLU A 302 -12.46 11.52 -33.78
N PRO A 303 -12.26 11.77 -35.07
CA PRO A 303 -13.19 12.58 -35.86
C PRO A 303 -14.45 11.78 -36.21
N SER A 304 -15.60 12.36 -35.92
CA SER A 304 -16.91 11.83 -36.31
C SER A 304 -17.00 11.64 -37.84
N PRO A 305 -17.57 10.53 -38.34
CA PRO A 305 -17.86 10.39 -39.75
C PRO A 305 -19.07 11.24 -40.12
N SER A 306 -18.88 12.14 -41.06
CA SER A 306 -19.93 12.91 -41.74
C SER A 306 -20.67 12.06 -42.78
N SER A 307 -21.97 12.23 -42.80
CA SER A 307 -23.01 11.95 -43.79
C SER A 307 -23.92 10.80 -43.49
#